data_16cee85527856e60cdd6014d70d6caae
#
_entry.id   16cee85527856e60cdd6014d70d6caae
#
_cell.length_a   1.000
_cell.length_b   1.000
_cell.length_c   1.000
_cell.angle_alpha   90.00
_cell.angle_beta   90.00
_cell.angle_gamma   90.00
#
_symmetry.space_group_name_H-M   'P 1'
#
loop_
_entity.id
_entity.type
_entity.pdbx_description
1 polymer ?
#
loop_
_entity_poly.entity_id
_entity_poly.type
_entity_poly.pdbx_seq_one_letter_code
_entity_poly.pdbx_strand_id
1 'polypeptide(L)'
;MNGFDDLFGGKFTKEDHSFDKEAWAAKKQEERQALYALANSTAETIRQDGAKYQQFLDIQSRFDRYSPTNALLILAQMPEATQLKDFDGWKEAGVSVQRNPVSVKILEPGKEYTREDGSRGTSFEVKRVFDVSQTRGRLRSVPGVKPDDRTLLRALIHRSPVPIQTVESLPNSMGALYDHNQQVIFVCRGMEAGDIFRSVSKELAHAELAGTRQEYNRSDAAFAAYSVSYLLCRKYGVDTSDYNFSRLPASFREADSQGIRETLGEIRDAAAQISGRMYRVLEQARTAKSKEQER
;
A
#
# COMPACT_ATOMS: atom_id res chain seq x y z
N MET A 1 -18.84 -45.24 -60.36
CA MET A 1 -17.85 -44.18 -60.26
C MET A 1 -18.53 -43.00 -59.57
N ASN A 2 -17.94 -42.53 -58.52
CA ASN A 2 -18.20 -41.32 -57.75
C ASN A 2 -19.01 -41.51 -56.45
N GLY A 3 -18.28 -41.94 -55.44
CA GLY A 3 -18.80 -42.07 -54.11
C GLY A 3 -17.86 -41.46 -53.04
N PHE A 4 -17.12 -40.37 -53.38
CA PHE A 4 -16.20 -39.71 -52.41
C PHE A 4 -16.61 -38.27 -52.02
N ASP A 5 -17.47 -37.63 -52.82
CA ASP A 5 -17.88 -36.25 -52.55
C ASP A 5 -18.98 -36.09 -51.49
N ASP A 6 -19.71 -37.18 -51.19
CA ASP A 6 -20.80 -37.13 -50.17
C ASP A 6 -20.29 -37.27 -48.73
N LEU A 7 -19.03 -37.59 -48.53
CA LEU A 7 -18.45 -37.76 -47.19
C LEU A 7 -17.91 -36.43 -46.53
N PHE A 8 -17.83 -35.36 -47.31
CA PHE A 8 -17.32 -34.05 -46.84
C PHE A 8 -18.37 -32.94 -47.00
N GLY A 9 -19.62 -33.26 -47.36
CA GLY A 9 -20.73 -32.33 -47.52
C GLY A 9 -21.38 -31.88 -46.23
N GLY A 10 -20.76 -32.08 -45.06
CA GLY A 10 -21.17 -31.44 -43.82
C GLY A 10 -20.91 -29.94 -43.90
N LYS A 11 -21.98 -29.16 -44.15
CA LYS A 11 -21.97 -27.71 -43.90
C LYS A 11 -21.51 -27.51 -42.47
N PHE A 12 -20.24 -27.21 -42.26
CA PHE A 12 -19.79 -26.52 -41.04
C PHE A 12 -20.46 -25.15 -41.09
N THR A 13 -21.63 -25.02 -40.48
CA THR A 13 -22.14 -23.74 -40.07
C THR A 13 -21.12 -23.21 -39.12
N LYS A 14 -20.28 -22.26 -39.58
CA LYS A 14 -19.59 -21.36 -38.69
C LYS A 14 -20.69 -20.75 -37.83
N GLU A 15 -20.83 -21.22 -36.60
CA GLU A 15 -21.50 -20.42 -35.58
C GLU A 15 -20.76 -19.12 -35.58
N ASP A 16 -21.43 -18.08 -36.04
CA ASP A 16 -20.92 -16.71 -36.05
C ASP A 16 -20.88 -16.29 -34.58
N HIS A 17 -19.75 -16.60 -33.91
CA HIS A 17 -19.43 -16.06 -32.60
C HIS A 17 -19.18 -14.57 -32.79
N SER A 18 -20.20 -13.82 -33.19
CA SER A 18 -20.16 -12.38 -33.11
C SER A 18 -19.89 -12.02 -31.66
N PHE A 19 -18.77 -11.36 -31.42
CA PHE A 19 -18.36 -10.90 -30.10
C PHE A 19 -19.46 -10.00 -29.55
N ASP A 20 -20.24 -10.53 -28.60
CA ASP A 20 -21.27 -9.77 -27.90
C ASP A 20 -20.64 -8.74 -26.97
N LYS A 21 -20.53 -7.53 -27.49
CA LYS A 21 -19.91 -6.39 -26.78
C LYS A 21 -20.70 -6.02 -25.53
N GLU A 22 -22.03 -6.18 -25.54
CA GLU A 22 -22.88 -5.83 -24.40
C GLU A 22 -22.73 -6.85 -23.27
N ALA A 23 -22.80 -8.13 -23.58
CA ALA A 23 -22.56 -9.21 -22.62
C ALA A 23 -21.14 -9.14 -22.03
N TRP A 24 -20.13 -8.81 -22.85
CA TRP A 24 -18.77 -8.60 -22.36
C TRP A 24 -18.64 -7.40 -21.42
N ALA A 25 -19.28 -6.26 -21.76
CA ALA A 25 -19.29 -5.07 -20.92
C ALA A 25 -20.00 -5.31 -19.57
N ALA A 26 -21.15 -6.00 -19.61
CA ALA A 26 -21.91 -6.39 -18.42
C ALA A 26 -21.07 -7.28 -17.50
N LYS A 27 -20.40 -8.31 -18.03
CA LYS A 27 -19.50 -9.18 -17.27
C LYS A 27 -18.35 -8.42 -16.63
N LYS A 28 -17.75 -7.46 -17.34
CA LYS A 28 -16.68 -6.61 -16.80
C LYS A 28 -17.18 -5.69 -15.68
N GLN A 29 -18.38 -5.20 -15.79
CA GLN A 29 -19.02 -4.40 -14.75
C GLN A 29 -19.32 -5.23 -13.51
N GLU A 30 -19.88 -6.42 -13.68
CA GLU A 30 -20.14 -7.37 -12.59
C GLU A 30 -18.85 -7.73 -11.84
N GLU A 31 -17.76 -8.04 -12.56
CA GLU A 31 -16.48 -8.36 -11.97
C GLU A 31 -15.92 -7.19 -11.13
N ARG A 32 -16.06 -5.94 -11.59
CA ARG A 32 -15.69 -4.75 -10.81
C ARG A 32 -16.55 -4.57 -9.57
N GLN A 33 -17.87 -4.73 -9.69
CA GLN A 33 -18.80 -4.61 -8.56
C GLN A 33 -18.49 -5.66 -7.50
N ALA A 34 -18.20 -6.89 -7.89
CA ALA A 34 -17.79 -7.95 -6.98
C ALA A 34 -16.51 -7.60 -6.20
N LEU A 35 -15.51 -6.96 -6.86
CA LEU A 35 -14.31 -6.50 -6.18
C LEU A 35 -14.57 -5.34 -5.20
N TYR A 36 -15.42 -4.39 -5.56
CA TYR A 36 -15.80 -3.35 -4.60
C TYR A 36 -16.56 -3.92 -3.40
N ALA A 37 -17.45 -4.88 -3.63
CA ALA A 37 -18.14 -5.57 -2.54
C ALA A 37 -17.17 -6.34 -1.64
N LEU A 38 -16.17 -7.02 -2.22
CA LEU A 38 -15.12 -7.71 -1.48
C LEU A 38 -14.27 -6.73 -0.66
N ALA A 39 -13.86 -5.59 -1.24
CA ALA A 39 -13.11 -4.57 -0.52
C ALA A 39 -13.92 -3.98 0.65
N ASN A 40 -15.21 -3.72 0.43
CA ASN A 40 -16.11 -3.21 1.48
C ASN A 40 -16.27 -4.23 2.62
N SER A 41 -16.52 -5.51 2.32
CA SER A 41 -16.65 -6.55 3.35
C SER A 41 -15.35 -6.75 4.13
N THR A 42 -14.20 -6.60 3.47
CA THR A 42 -12.90 -6.65 4.12
C THR A 42 -12.69 -5.43 5.02
N ALA A 43 -13.10 -4.23 4.59
CA ALA A 43 -13.09 -3.01 5.40
C ALA A 43 -13.96 -3.18 6.67
N GLU A 44 -15.16 -3.77 6.54
CA GLU A 44 -16.01 -4.11 7.67
C GLU A 44 -15.31 -5.07 8.66
N THR A 45 -14.56 -6.04 8.14
CA THR A 45 -13.81 -6.98 8.98
C THR A 45 -12.70 -6.29 9.76
N ILE A 46 -11.88 -5.47 9.11
CA ILE A 46 -10.74 -4.80 9.76
C ILE A 46 -11.16 -3.75 10.78
N ARG A 47 -12.33 -3.12 10.63
CA ARG A 47 -12.82 -2.13 11.62
C ARG A 47 -13.31 -2.76 12.93
N GLN A 48 -13.63 -4.06 12.91
CA GLN A 48 -14.12 -4.78 14.08
C GLN A 48 -13.02 -5.59 14.78
N ASP A 49 -11.93 -5.90 14.08
CA ASP A 49 -10.87 -6.77 14.57
C ASP A 49 -9.50 -6.09 14.42
N GLY A 50 -8.89 -5.74 15.55
CA GLY A 50 -7.58 -5.10 15.58
C GLY A 50 -6.45 -5.96 15.01
N ALA A 51 -6.53 -7.28 15.13
CA ALA A 51 -5.53 -8.17 14.51
C ALA A 51 -5.66 -8.17 12.98
N LYS A 52 -6.90 -8.14 12.46
CA LYS A 52 -7.15 -7.98 11.02
C LYS A 52 -6.73 -6.61 10.51
N TYR A 53 -6.96 -5.56 11.31
CA TYR A 53 -6.46 -4.23 10.99
C TYR A 53 -4.93 -4.21 10.91
N GLN A 54 -4.24 -4.83 11.85
CA GLN A 54 -2.78 -4.96 11.82
C GLN A 54 -2.29 -5.74 10.59
N GLN A 55 -2.98 -6.84 10.23
CA GLN A 55 -2.68 -7.57 8.98
C GLN A 55 -2.87 -6.68 7.74
N PHE A 56 -3.89 -5.82 7.71
CA PHE A 56 -4.05 -4.84 6.65
C PHE A 56 -2.86 -3.88 6.58
N LEU A 57 -2.39 -3.36 7.71
CA LEU A 57 -1.21 -2.50 7.75
C LEU A 57 0.05 -3.24 7.27
N ASP A 58 0.21 -4.52 7.60
CA ASP A 58 1.30 -5.35 7.09
C ASP A 58 1.27 -5.50 5.56
N ILE A 59 0.09 -5.68 4.98
CA ILE A 59 -0.10 -5.67 3.53
C ILE A 59 0.25 -4.30 2.95
N GLN A 60 -0.31 -3.22 3.51
CA GLN A 60 -0.09 -1.87 3.00
C GLN A 60 1.40 -1.47 3.09
N SER A 61 2.14 -1.92 4.11
CA SER A 61 3.58 -1.66 4.23
C SER A 61 4.43 -2.35 3.16
N ARG A 62 4.01 -3.55 2.71
CA ARG A 62 4.65 -4.30 1.61
C ARG A 62 4.27 -3.75 0.24
N PHE A 63 3.05 -3.25 0.11
CA PHE A 63 2.45 -2.77 -1.13
C PHE A 63 2.10 -1.28 -1.05
N ASP A 64 3.08 -0.46 -0.66
CA ASP A 64 2.94 0.97 -0.40
C ASP A 64 2.47 1.81 -1.60
N ARG A 65 2.65 1.30 -2.82
CA ARG A 65 2.20 1.95 -4.05
C ARG A 65 0.74 1.66 -4.39
N TYR A 66 0.15 0.63 -3.81
CA TYR A 66 -1.25 0.31 -4.04
C TYR A 66 -2.16 1.20 -3.19
N SER A 67 -3.37 1.45 -3.72
CA SER A 67 -4.42 2.12 -2.97
C SER A 67 -4.87 1.26 -1.79
N PRO A 68 -5.44 1.85 -0.72
CA PRO A 68 -6.02 1.08 0.37
C PRO A 68 -7.06 0.06 -0.10
N THR A 69 -7.86 0.38 -1.11
CA THR A 69 -8.81 -0.57 -1.72
C THR A 69 -8.08 -1.80 -2.25
N ASN A 70 -6.97 -1.63 -2.95
CA ASN A 70 -6.19 -2.77 -3.44
C ASN A 70 -5.51 -3.54 -2.31
N ALA A 71 -5.05 -2.87 -1.25
CA ALA A 71 -4.51 -3.54 -0.07
C ALA A 71 -5.59 -4.40 0.64
N LEU A 72 -6.83 -3.91 0.73
CA LEU A 72 -7.98 -4.69 1.21
C LEU A 72 -8.26 -5.92 0.33
N LEU A 73 -8.21 -5.74 -1.00
CA LEU A 73 -8.39 -6.85 -1.95
C LEU A 73 -7.26 -7.90 -1.83
N ILE A 74 -6.02 -7.47 -1.62
CA ILE A 74 -4.88 -8.38 -1.40
C ILE A 74 -5.07 -9.13 -0.07
N LEU A 75 -5.44 -8.42 1.01
CA LEU A 75 -5.72 -9.05 2.31
C LEU A 75 -6.78 -10.15 2.20
N ALA A 76 -7.85 -9.88 1.46
CA ALA A 76 -8.95 -10.83 1.31
C ALA A 76 -8.59 -12.06 0.46
N GLN A 77 -7.72 -11.90 -0.55
CA GLN A 77 -7.44 -12.94 -1.54
C GLN A 77 -6.14 -13.70 -1.27
N MET A 78 -5.10 -13.01 -0.77
CA MET A 78 -3.78 -13.60 -0.53
C MET A 78 -3.00 -12.79 0.53
N PRO A 79 -3.33 -12.92 1.82
CA PRO A 79 -2.73 -12.12 2.89
C PRO A 79 -1.21 -12.34 3.04
N GLU A 80 -0.69 -13.47 2.61
CA GLU A 80 0.74 -13.80 2.61
C GLU A 80 1.51 -13.26 1.40
N ALA A 81 0.85 -12.65 0.42
CA ALA A 81 1.51 -12.08 -0.76
C ALA A 81 2.65 -11.14 -0.38
N THR A 82 3.78 -11.27 -1.11
CA THR A 82 4.98 -10.48 -0.85
C THR A 82 5.40 -9.61 -2.02
N GLN A 83 5.18 -10.06 -3.25
CA GLN A 83 5.48 -9.31 -4.46
C GLN A 83 4.52 -9.69 -5.59
N LEU A 84 3.73 -8.73 -6.05
CA LEU A 84 2.70 -8.95 -7.06
C LEU A 84 3.11 -8.31 -8.39
N LYS A 85 2.99 -9.06 -9.47
CA LYS A 85 3.09 -8.59 -10.86
C LYS A 85 2.14 -9.39 -11.74
N ASP A 86 1.77 -8.82 -12.90
CA ASP A 86 1.10 -9.55 -13.96
C ASP A 86 2.07 -10.48 -14.72
N PHE A 87 1.59 -11.20 -15.71
CA PHE A 87 2.41 -12.11 -16.51
C PHE A 87 3.58 -11.42 -17.18
N ASP A 88 3.33 -10.25 -17.77
CA ASP A 88 4.34 -9.48 -18.50
C ASP A 88 5.41 -8.95 -17.54
N GLY A 89 5.00 -8.40 -16.40
CA GLY A 89 5.93 -7.92 -15.38
C GLY A 89 6.80 -9.04 -14.77
N TRP A 90 6.29 -10.27 -14.67
CA TRP A 90 7.10 -11.41 -14.25
C TRP A 90 8.06 -11.87 -15.35
N LYS A 91 7.62 -11.88 -16.62
CA LYS A 91 8.46 -12.17 -17.78
C LYS A 91 9.62 -11.17 -17.90
N GLU A 92 9.35 -9.88 -17.73
CA GLU A 92 10.38 -8.83 -17.68
C GLU A 92 11.38 -9.03 -16.53
N ALA A 93 10.90 -9.55 -15.38
CA ALA A 93 11.76 -9.90 -14.24
C ALA A 93 12.59 -11.19 -14.49
N GLY A 94 12.44 -11.84 -15.64
CA GLY A 94 13.19 -13.04 -16.02
C GLY A 94 12.68 -14.34 -15.40
N VAL A 95 11.44 -14.34 -14.90
CA VAL A 95 10.79 -15.53 -14.32
C VAL A 95 9.44 -15.77 -14.98
N SER A 96 8.92 -16.99 -14.89
CA SER A 96 7.62 -17.36 -15.46
C SER A 96 6.64 -17.73 -14.36
N VAL A 97 5.37 -17.38 -14.56
CA VAL A 97 4.27 -17.82 -13.68
C VAL A 97 4.03 -19.32 -13.90
N GLN A 98 3.77 -20.05 -12.83
CA GLN A 98 3.50 -21.50 -12.85
C GLN A 98 2.19 -21.81 -13.59
N ARG A 99 1.95 -23.08 -13.89
CA ARG A 99 0.67 -23.52 -14.46
C ARG A 99 -0.44 -23.46 -13.40
N ASN A 100 -1.64 -23.05 -13.82
CA ASN A 100 -2.83 -22.93 -12.95
C ASN A 100 -2.61 -22.06 -11.70
N PRO A 101 -2.05 -20.84 -11.82
CA PRO A 101 -1.84 -19.98 -10.68
C PRO A 101 -3.17 -19.42 -10.18
N VAL A 102 -3.25 -19.15 -8.88
CA VAL A 102 -4.37 -18.40 -8.29
C VAL A 102 -4.08 -16.91 -8.42
N SER A 103 -4.81 -16.20 -9.28
CA SER A 103 -4.61 -14.76 -9.45
C SER A 103 -5.23 -13.96 -8.31
N VAL A 104 -4.53 -12.92 -7.87
CA VAL A 104 -5.11 -11.83 -7.09
C VAL A 104 -5.69 -10.81 -8.06
N LYS A 105 -6.95 -10.44 -7.88
CA LYS A 105 -7.61 -9.41 -8.68
C LYS A 105 -7.53 -8.07 -7.96
N ILE A 106 -7.03 -7.07 -8.67
CA ILE A 106 -6.91 -5.69 -8.19
C ILE A 106 -7.61 -4.73 -9.14
N LEU A 107 -7.81 -3.49 -8.70
CA LEU A 107 -8.36 -2.40 -9.49
C LEU A 107 -7.22 -1.49 -9.97
N GLU A 108 -7.05 -1.36 -11.27
CA GLU A 108 -6.06 -0.47 -11.89
C GLU A 108 -6.78 0.71 -12.56
N PRO A 109 -6.24 1.94 -12.48
CA PRO A 109 -6.81 3.07 -13.21
C PRO A 109 -6.85 2.79 -14.70
N GLY A 110 -8.03 2.94 -15.29
CA GLY A 110 -8.29 2.81 -16.71
C GLY A 110 -8.39 4.19 -17.38
N LYS A 111 -9.32 4.33 -18.31
CA LYS A 111 -9.51 5.57 -19.06
C LYS A 111 -10.18 6.65 -18.20
N GLU A 112 -9.72 7.89 -18.39
CA GLU A 112 -10.43 9.06 -17.90
C GLU A 112 -11.72 9.27 -18.70
N TYR A 113 -12.77 9.73 -18.02
CA TYR A 113 -14.05 10.10 -18.64
C TYR A 113 -14.59 11.38 -17.99
N THR A 114 -15.43 12.10 -18.73
CA THR A 114 -16.12 13.27 -18.20
C THR A 114 -17.50 12.84 -17.70
N ARG A 115 -17.84 13.20 -16.46
CA ARG A 115 -19.16 12.97 -15.89
C ARG A 115 -20.18 13.96 -16.48
N GLU A 116 -21.46 13.72 -16.24
CA GLU A 116 -22.56 14.59 -16.68
C GLU A 116 -22.47 16.00 -16.08
N ASP A 117 -21.90 16.14 -14.89
CA ASP A 117 -21.63 17.40 -14.20
C ASP A 117 -20.39 18.14 -14.73
N GLY A 118 -19.71 17.63 -15.76
CA GLY A 118 -18.49 18.17 -16.33
C GLY A 118 -17.21 17.82 -15.57
N SER A 119 -17.28 17.15 -14.41
CA SER A 119 -16.12 16.72 -13.68
C SER A 119 -15.41 15.52 -14.35
N ARG A 120 -14.10 15.40 -14.16
CA ARG A 120 -13.34 14.25 -14.66
C ARG A 120 -13.44 13.09 -13.69
N GLY A 121 -13.66 11.91 -14.23
CA GLY A 121 -13.61 10.65 -13.51
C GLY A 121 -12.57 9.72 -14.12
N THR A 122 -12.06 8.79 -13.33
CA THR A 122 -11.20 7.71 -13.80
C THR A 122 -11.98 6.40 -13.69
N SER A 123 -12.07 5.66 -14.79
CA SER A 123 -12.59 4.30 -14.73
C SER A 123 -11.56 3.38 -14.06
N PHE A 124 -12.04 2.27 -13.49
CA PHE A 124 -11.13 1.25 -12.96
C PHE A 124 -11.38 -0.06 -13.71
N GLU A 125 -10.29 -0.74 -14.04
CA GLU A 125 -10.31 -2.05 -14.69
C GLU A 125 -9.79 -3.12 -13.75
N VAL A 126 -10.31 -4.33 -13.91
CA VAL A 126 -9.86 -5.49 -13.13
C VAL A 126 -8.56 -6.01 -13.75
N LYS A 127 -7.50 -5.99 -12.97
CA LYS A 127 -6.20 -6.57 -13.33
C LYS A 127 -5.93 -7.82 -12.51
N ARG A 128 -5.39 -8.84 -13.16
CA ARG A 128 -4.96 -10.08 -12.50
C ARG A 128 -3.45 -10.03 -12.30
N VAL A 129 -3.04 -10.22 -11.06
CA VAL A 129 -1.63 -10.28 -10.67
C VAL A 129 -1.35 -11.57 -9.91
N PHE A 130 -0.09 -11.97 -9.88
CA PHE A 130 0.37 -13.22 -9.30
C PHE A 130 1.50 -12.93 -8.32
N ASP A 131 1.52 -13.65 -7.21
CA ASP A 131 2.58 -13.51 -6.22
C ASP A 131 3.87 -14.22 -6.68
N VAL A 132 4.99 -13.75 -6.19
CA VAL A 132 6.32 -14.33 -6.47
C VAL A 132 6.39 -15.81 -6.11
N SER A 133 5.66 -16.26 -5.09
CA SER A 133 5.59 -17.68 -4.69
C SER A 133 5.00 -18.60 -5.78
N GLN A 134 4.28 -18.00 -6.74
CA GLN A 134 3.68 -18.70 -7.88
C GLN A 134 4.54 -18.64 -9.14
N THR A 135 5.81 -18.20 -9.02
CA THR A 135 6.74 -18.12 -10.15
C THR A 135 7.77 -19.24 -10.16
N ARG A 136 8.35 -19.49 -11.32
CA ARG A 136 9.49 -20.40 -11.54
C ARG A 136 10.64 -19.63 -12.17
N GLY A 137 11.84 -19.87 -11.66
CA GLY A 137 13.05 -19.19 -12.11
C GLY A 137 13.78 -18.54 -10.93
N ARG A 138 14.95 -18.00 -11.21
CA ARG A 138 15.76 -17.30 -10.22
C ARG A 138 15.56 -15.80 -10.43
N LEU A 139 14.82 -15.17 -9.53
CA LEU A 139 14.79 -13.71 -9.46
C LEU A 139 16.20 -13.17 -9.26
N ARG A 140 16.60 -12.20 -10.04
CA ARG A 140 17.77 -11.40 -9.73
C ARG A 140 17.45 -10.54 -8.53
N SER A 141 17.64 -11.09 -7.33
CA SER A 141 17.57 -10.27 -6.11
C SER A 141 18.75 -9.31 -6.13
N VAL A 142 18.47 -8.03 -6.26
CA VAL A 142 19.44 -7.04 -5.82
C VAL A 142 19.41 -7.13 -4.28
N PRO A 143 20.51 -7.51 -3.61
CA PRO A 143 20.53 -7.56 -2.15
C PRO A 143 20.15 -6.18 -1.63
N GLY A 144 18.99 -6.09 -0.97
CA GLY A 144 18.62 -4.89 -0.25
C GLY A 144 19.57 -4.74 0.93
N VAL A 145 20.59 -3.93 0.79
CA VAL A 145 21.44 -3.60 1.94
C VAL A 145 20.57 -2.84 2.93
N LYS A 146 20.28 -3.47 4.08
CA LYS A 146 19.58 -2.79 5.16
C LYS A 146 20.39 -1.56 5.55
N PRO A 147 19.81 -0.35 5.54
CA PRO A 147 20.52 0.83 5.98
C PRO A 147 20.89 0.69 7.46
N ASP A 148 22.05 1.21 7.85
CA ASP A 148 22.40 1.35 9.26
C ASP A 148 21.48 2.40 9.93
N ASP A 149 21.39 2.32 11.26
CA ASP A 149 20.48 3.16 12.05
C ASP A 149 20.71 4.66 11.82
N ARG A 150 21.96 5.09 11.72
CA ARG A 150 22.31 6.49 11.46
C ARG A 150 21.80 6.96 10.10
N THR A 151 21.99 6.16 9.07
CA THR A 151 21.49 6.43 7.71
C THR A 151 19.99 6.46 7.70
N LEU A 152 19.32 5.53 8.41
CA LEU A 152 17.89 5.45 8.50
C LEU A 152 17.29 6.68 9.21
N LEU A 153 17.85 7.10 10.34
CA LEU A 153 17.42 8.29 11.08
C LEU A 153 17.67 9.59 10.27
N ARG A 154 18.82 9.69 9.59
CA ARG A 154 19.05 10.83 8.66
C ARG A 154 18.03 10.88 7.54
N ALA A 155 17.64 9.73 7.00
CA ALA A 155 16.59 9.66 5.98
C ALA A 155 15.23 10.11 6.54
N LEU A 156 14.87 9.66 7.75
CA LEU A 156 13.61 9.99 8.40
C LEU A 156 13.42 11.50 8.59
N ILE A 157 14.47 12.19 9.08
CA ILE A 157 14.40 13.64 9.35
C ILE A 157 14.68 14.50 8.12
N HIS A 158 15.10 13.89 7.00
CA HIS A 158 15.44 14.62 5.79
C HIS A 158 14.22 15.35 5.21
N ARG A 159 14.36 16.67 5.04
CA ARG A 159 13.28 17.55 4.57
C ARG A 159 11.99 17.37 5.35
N SER A 160 12.12 17.27 6.68
CA SER A 160 10.96 17.34 7.58
C SER A 160 10.09 18.55 7.22
N PRO A 161 8.75 18.43 7.24
CA PRO A 161 7.85 19.55 6.95
C PRO A 161 7.96 20.67 7.97
N VAL A 162 8.46 20.37 9.16
CA VAL A 162 8.67 21.34 10.26
C VAL A 162 10.05 21.14 10.88
N PRO A 163 10.62 22.17 11.53
CA PRO A 163 11.88 22.02 12.27
C PRO A 163 11.82 20.93 13.33
N ILE A 164 12.97 20.29 13.57
CA ILE A 164 13.14 19.28 14.63
C ILE A 164 14.17 19.81 15.62
N GLN A 165 13.82 19.83 16.91
CA GLN A 165 14.66 20.31 18.00
C GLN A 165 14.82 19.24 19.08
N THR A 166 16.00 19.14 19.67
CA THR A 166 16.26 18.21 20.77
C THR A 166 16.00 18.87 22.13
N VAL A 167 15.39 18.12 23.05
CA VAL A 167 15.11 18.54 24.42
C VAL A 167 15.59 17.47 25.42
N GLU A 168 15.72 17.82 26.67
CA GLU A 168 16.10 16.87 27.72
C GLU A 168 14.94 15.95 28.14
N SER A 169 13.72 16.47 28.18
CA SER A 169 12.53 15.71 28.57
C SER A 169 11.26 16.27 27.94
N LEU A 170 10.27 15.43 27.81
CA LEU A 170 8.90 15.77 27.36
C LEU A 170 7.87 15.27 28.36
N PRO A 171 6.66 15.86 28.40
CA PRO A 171 5.57 15.39 29.24
C PRO A 171 5.24 13.91 29.01
N ASN A 172 4.76 13.23 30.05
CA ASN A 172 4.32 11.83 29.99
C ASN A 172 5.38 10.84 29.42
N SER A 173 6.66 11.13 29.62
CA SER A 173 7.77 10.31 29.09
C SER A 173 7.71 10.07 27.58
N MET A 174 7.15 11.01 26.82
CA MET A 174 7.14 10.93 25.37
C MET A 174 8.54 11.07 24.80
N GLY A 175 8.86 10.27 23.80
CA GLY A 175 10.17 10.36 23.10
C GLY A 175 10.22 11.52 22.10
N ALA A 176 9.08 11.89 21.51
CA ALA A 176 8.96 13.07 20.63
C ALA A 176 7.54 13.66 20.75
N LEU A 177 7.42 14.95 20.35
CA LEU A 177 6.17 15.70 20.37
C LEU A 177 6.14 16.74 19.25
N TYR A 178 5.14 16.67 18.40
CA TYR A 178 4.81 17.74 17.46
C TYR A 178 3.96 18.80 18.15
N ASP A 179 4.47 20.00 18.27
CA ASP A 179 3.74 21.16 18.73
C ASP A 179 3.14 21.89 17.52
N HIS A 180 1.82 21.82 17.40
CA HIS A 180 1.11 22.41 16.28
C HIS A 180 1.15 23.96 16.31
N ASN A 181 1.19 24.57 17.48
CA ASN A 181 1.21 26.02 17.61
C ASN A 181 2.56 26.61 17.22
N GLN A 182 3.64 25.92 17.59
CA GLN A 182 5.00 26.33 17.25
C GLN A 182 5.49 25.77 15.91
N GLN A 183 4.76 24.82 15.31
CA GLN A 183 5.17 24.14 14.09
C GLN A 183 6.56 23.49 14.21
N VAL A 184 6.82 22.79 15.32
CA VAL A 184 8.11 22.18 15.66
C VAL A 184 7.89 20.76 16.19
N ILE A 185 8.80 19.85 15.86
CA ILE A 185 8.89 18.53 16.52
C ILE A 185 10.01 18.59 17.56
N PHE A 186 9.67 18.38 18.82
CA PHE A 186 10.64 18.19 19.91
C PHE A 186 10.97 16.71 20.06
N VAL A 187 12.24 16.37 20.29
CA VAL A 187 12.74 14.98 20.40
C VAL A 187 13.63 14.88 21.62
N CYS A 188 13.34 13.92 22.52
CA CYS A 188 14.17 13.66 23.69
C CYS A 188 15.54 13.11 23.28
N ARG A 189 16.59 13.56 24.01
CA ARG A 189 17.94 13.01 23.87
C ARG A 189 18.07 11.66 24.57
N GLY A 190 19.10 10.90 24.21
CA GLY A 190 19.49 9.67 24.92
C GLY A 190 18.65 8.43 24.61
N MET A 191 17.74 8.50 23.63
CA MET A 191 16.96 7.34 23.19
C MET A 191 17.77 6.44 22.24
N GLU A 192 17.43 5.16 22.23
CA GLU A 192 17.92 4.21 21.23
C GLU A 192 17.35 4.52 19.83
N ALA A 193 18.08 4.13 18.80
CA ALA A 193 17.74 4.47 17.42
C ALA A 193 16.33 4.02 16.99
N GLY A 194 15.92 2.83 17.43
CA GLY A 194 14.56 2.30 17.16
C GLY A 194 13.49 3.16 17.82
N ASP A 195 13.71 3.61 19.06
CA ASP A 195 12.76 4.47 19.79
C ASP A 195 12.67 5.86 19.16
N ILE A 196 13.81 6.42 18.73
CA ILE A 196 13.82 7.67 17.98
C ILE A 196 13.00 7.50 16.69
N PHE A 197 13.21 6.40 15.94
CA PHE A 197 12.48 6.17 14.69
C PHE A 197 10.97 6.07 14.94
N ARG A 198 10.55 5.27 15.92
CA ARG A 198 9.11 5.10 16.28
C ARG A 198 8.49 6.44 16.72
N SER A 199 9.16 7.15 17.62
CA SER A 199 8.65 8.42 18.15
C SER A 199 8.59 9.51 17.07
N VAL A 200 9.68 9.71 16.33
CA VAL A 200 9.78 10.77 15.33
C VAL A 200 8.88 10.48 14.13
N SER A 201 8.77 9.23 13.65
CA SER A 201 7.86 8.88 12.55
C SER A 201 6.40 9.16 12.89
N LYS A 202 5.98 8.93 14.14
CA LYS A 202 4.64 9.26 14.61
C LYS A 202 4.41 10.77 14.64
N GLU A 203 5.37 11.56 15.11
CA GLU A 203 5.21 13.01 15.17
C GLU A 203 5.33 13.67 13.79
N LEU A 204 6.12 13.11 12.88
CA LEU A 204 6.10 13.50 11.46
C LEU A 204 4.73 13.23 10.83
N ALA A 205 4.09 12.11 11.16
CA ALA A 205 2.74 11.83 10.71
C ALA A 205 1.73 12.85 11.23
N HIS A 206 1.84 13.26 12.50
CA HIS A 206 1.04 14.36 13.03
C HIS A 206 1.24 15.66 12.24
N ALA A 207 2.48 16.00 11.88
CA ALA A 207 2.78 17.20 11.09
C ALA A 207 2.21 17.10 9.65
N GLU A 208 2.30 15.94 8.99
CA GLU A 208 1.69 15.73 7.66
C GLU A 208 0.17 15.86 7.71
N LEU A 209 -0.47 15.21 8.68
CA LEU A 209 -1.93 15.26 8.86
C LEU A 209 -2.41 16.67 9.22
N ALA A 210 -1.64 17.43 9.97
CA ALA A 210 -1.94 18.83 10.26
C ALA A 210 -1.88 19.72 9.00
N GLY A 211 -0.97 19.41 8.06
CA GLY A 211 -0.85 20.13 6.80
C GLY A 211 -1.96 19.82 5.78
N THR A 212 -2.67 18.71 5.94
CA THR A 212 -3.71 18.25 4.98
C THR A 212 -5.14 18.45 5.47
N ARG A 213 -5.36 18.49 6.79
CA ARG A 213 -6.69 18.67 7.39
C ARG A 213 -7.03 20.15 7.55
N GLN A 214 -8.27 20.51 7.31
CA GLN A 214 -8.76 21.88 7.53
C GLN A 214 -8.66 22.30 9.01
N GLU A 215 -9.01 21.38 9.91
CA GLU A 215 -8.86 21.55 11.35
C GLU A 215 -8.04 20.39 11.90
N TYR A 216 -6.96 20.69 12.58
CA TYR A 216 -6.11 19.69 13.20
C TYR A 216 -6.43 19.56 14.69
N ASN A 217 -6.74 18.35 15.10
CA ASN A 217 -6.81 17.94 16.49
C ASN A 217 -5.89 16.73 16.70
N ARG A 218 -4.99 16.82 17.68
CA ARG A 218 -4.02 15.76 17.98
C ARG A 218 -4.69 14.44 18.35
N SER A 219 -5.77 14.49 19.16
CA SER A 219 -6.47 13.28 19.59
C SER A 219 -7.13 12.56 18.41
N ASP A 220 -7.73 13.31 17.50
CA ASP A 220 -8.41 12.77 16.32
C ASP A 220 -7.41 12.23 15.28
N ALA A 221 -6.19 12.79 15.25
CA ALA A 221 -5.12 12.36 14.38
C ALA A 221 -4.30 11.19 14.97
N ALA A 222 -4.45 10.90 16.27
CA ALA A 222 -3.56 9.99 17.00
C ALA A 222 -3.56 8.55 16.41
N PHE A 223 -4.72 8.03 16.05
CA PHE A 223 -4.85 6.70 15.46
C PHE A 223 -4.17 6.61 14.09
N ALA A 224 -4.40 7.61 13.24
CA ALA A 224 -3.77 7.68 11.92
C ALA A 224 -2.25 7.83 12.06
N ALA A 225 -1.76 8.73 12.91
CA ALA A 225 -0.33 8.93 13.13
C ALA A 225 0.37 7.68 13.70
N TYR A 226 -0.28 6.96 14.61
CA TYR A 226 0.21 5.69 15.15
C TYR A 226 0.32 4.62 14.06
N SER A 227 -0.69 4.53 13.19
CA SER A 227 -0.72 3.60 12.06
C SER A 227 0.34 3.93 11.01
N VAL A 228 0.57 5.22 10.72
CA VAL A 228 1.66 5.67 9.82
C VAL A 228 3.01 5.26 10.36
N SER A 229 3.26 5.49 11.66
CA SER A 229 4.51 5.08 12.30
C SER A 229 4.72 3.56 12.19
N TYR A 230 3.69 2.76 12.43
CA TYR A 230 3.74 1.31 12.24
C TYR A 230 4.11 0.93 10.80
N LEU A 231 3.45 1.52 9.79
CA LEU A 231 3.74 1.27 8.38
C LEU A 231 5.21 1.55 8.03
N LEU A 232 5.74 2.66 8.52
CA LEU A 232 7.14 3.04 8.30
C LEU A 232 8.10 2.07 9.01
N CYS A 233 7.82 1.70 10.25
CA CYS A 233 8.62 0.72 11.00
C CYS A 233 8.65 -0.62 10.26
N ARG A 234 7.49 -1.14 9.85
CA ARG A 234 7.40 -2.39 9.05
C ARG A 234 8.19 -2.32 7.76
N LYS A 235 8.02 -1.22 7.02
CA LYS A 235 8.70 -1.02 5.73
C LYS A 235 10.22 -0.99 5.85
N TYR A 236 10.75 -0.37 6.90
CA TYR A 236 12.19 -0.19 7.09
C TYR A 236 12.82 -1.19 8.05
N GLY A 237 12.06 -2.17 8.53
CA GLY A 237 12.55 -3.24 9.40
C GLY A 237 12.94 -2.77 10.80
N VAL A 238 12.28 -1.72 11.30
CA VAL A 238 12.35 -1.30 12.70
C VAL A 238 11.38 -2.18 13.51
N ASP A 239 11.77 -2.53 14.73
CA ASP A 239 10.94 -3.38 15.59
C ASP A 239 9.56 -2.78 15.85
N THR A 240 8.52 -3.63 15.77
CA THR A 240 7.12 -3.26 15.92
C THR A 240 6.41 -4.00 17.05
N SER A 241 7.15 -4.66 17.92
CA SER A 241 6.58 -5.46 19.03
C SER A 241 5.74 -4.64 20.01
N ASP A 242 6.07 -3.35 20.17
CA ASP A 242 5.37 -2.44 21.08
C ASP A 242 4.06 -1.88 20.52
N TYR A 243 3.77 -2.13 19.24
CA TYR A 243 2.51 -1.66 18.65
C TYR A 243 1.35 -2.58 19.01
N ASN A 244 0.25 -1.97 19.42
CA ASN A 244 -0.94 -2.69 19.84
C ASN A 244 -2.20 -2.07 19.21
N PHE A 245 -2.87 -2.84 18.36
CA PHE A 245 -4.12 -2.47 17.71
C PHE A 245 -5.34 -3.21 18.28
N SER A 246 -5.23 -3.86 19.44
CA SER A 246 -6.35 -4.60 20.03
C SER A 246 -7.58 -3.72 20.33
N ARG A 247 -7.38 -2.41 20.48
CA ARG A 247 -8.44 -1.42 20.70
C ARG A 247 -8.43 -0.38 19.59
N LEU A 248 -9.32 -0.55 18.63
CA LEU A 248 -9.55 0.45 17.59
C LEU A 248 -10.44 1.58 18.13
N PRO A 249 -10.22 2.85 17.75
CA PRO A 249 -11.03 3.96 18.21
C PRO A 249 -12.49 3.84 17.72
N ALA A 250 -13.44 4.37 18.51
CA ALA A 250 -14.86 4.33 18.19
C ALA A 250 -15.14 4.98 16.80
N SER A 251 -14.50 6.12 16.52
CA SER A 251 -14.63 6.82 15.25
C SER A 251 -14.29 5.93 14.03
N PHE A 252 -13.31 5.04 14.14
CA PHE A 252 -12.97 4.09 13.09
C PHE A 252 -13.93 2.89 13.07
N ARG A 253 -14.32 2.36 14.23
CA ARG A 253 -15.22 1.20 14.31
C ARG A 253 -16.64 1.51 13.85
N GLU A 254 -17.10 2.75 14.00
CA GLU A 254 -18.45 3.21 13.67
C GLU A 254 -18.53 3.86 12.28
N ALA A 255 -17.37 4.13 11.63
CA ALA A 255 -17.33 4.68 10.30
C ALA A 255 -17.98 3.74 9.28
N ASP A 256 -18.60 4.31 8.28
CA ASP A 256 -19.05 3.56 7.10
C ASP A 256 -17.87 3.16 6.20
N SER A 257 -18.13 2.35 5.18
CA SER A 257 -17.09 1.88 4.26
C SER A 257 -16.37 3.02 3.53
N GLN A 258 -16.99 4.18 3.36
CA GLN A 258 -16.35 5.35 2.77
C GLN A 258 -15.40 6.01 3.76
N GLY A 259 -15.85 6.29 4.99
CA GLY A 259 -15.04 6.88 6.04
C GLY A 259 -13.83 6.01 6.42
N ILE A 260 -14.00 4.67 6.41
CA ILE A 260 -12.87 3.75 6.58
C ILE A 260 -11.85 3.96 5.46
N ARG A 261 -12.27 3.95 4.18
CA ARG A 261 -11.34 4.14 3.05
C ARG A 261 -10.66 5.51 3.07
N GLU A 262 -11.35 6.56 3.49
CA GLU A 262 -10.78 7.89 3.68
C GLU A 262 -9.69 7.88 4.75
N THR A 263 -9.96 7.31 5.92
CA THR A 263 -8.96 7.16 7.00
C THR A 263 -7.74 6.34 6.53
N LEU A 264 -7.96 5.21 5.85
CA LEU A 264 -6.87 4.39 5.30
C LEU A 264 -6.10 5.14 4.20
N GLY A 265 -6.78 6.00 3.43
CA GLY A 265 -6.18 6.89 2.44
C GLY A 265 -5.24 7.90 3.08
N GLU A 266 -5.70 8.61 4.11
CA GLU A 266 -4.86 9.56 4.86
C GLU A 266 -3.62 8.88 5.45
N ILE A 267 -3.77 7.70 6.05
CA ILE A 267 -2.67 6.92 6.60
C ILE A 267 -1.65 6.58 5.51
N ARG A 268 -2.11 6.04 4.38
CA ARG A 268 -1.26 5.69 3.25
C ARG A 268 -0.54 6.91 2.68
N ASP A 269 -1.25 8.02 2.50
CA ASP A 269 -0.71 9.23 1.90
C ASP A 269 0.35 9.89 2.81
N ALA A 270 0.10 9.99 4.10
CA ALA A 270 1.07 10.49 5.06
C ALA A 270 2.34 9.60 5.10
N ALA A 271 2.16 8.26 5.11
CA ALA A 271 3.29 7.32 5.04
C ALA A 271 4.06 7.46 3.72
N ALA A 272 3.37 7.67 2.59
CA ALA A 272 3.98 7.86 1.29
C ALA A 272 4.78 9.17 1.21
N GLN A 273 4.29 10.27 1.79
CA GLN A 273 5.02 11.54 1.87
C GLN A 273 6.33 11.39 2.65
N ILE A 274 6.27 10.79 3.83
CA ILE A 274 7.47 10.57 4.66
C ILE A 274 8.44 9.63 3.93
N SER A 275 7.97 8.47 3.48
CA SER A 275 8.84 7.48 2.81
C SER A 275 9.40 7.98 1.48
N GLY A 276 8.68 8.84 0.76
CA GLY A 276 9.16 9.47 -0.47
C GLY A 276 10.34 10.41 -0.24
N ARG A 277 10.36 11.14 0.88
CA ARG A 277 11.53 11.94 1.28
C ARG A 277 12.70 11.05 1.71
N MET A 278 12.42 9.99 2.47
CA MET A 278 13.43 9.02 2.91
C MET A 278 14.13 8.32 1.73
N TYR A 279 13.38 7.96 0.70
CA TYR A 279 13.88 7.23 -0.46
C TYR A 279 15.11 7.89 -1.10
N ARG A 280 15.12 9.21 -1.23
CA ARG A 280 16.25 9.96 -1.84
C ARG A 280 17.55 9.76 -1.10
N VAL A 281 17.50 9.81 0.23
CA VAL A 281 18.71 9.63 1.09
C VAL A 281 19.17 8.17 1.05
N LEU A 282 18.24 7.24 1.12
CA LEU A 282 18.52 5.81 1.13
C LEU A 282 19.14 5.34 -0.20
N GLU A 283 18.63 5.83 -1.33
CA GLU A 283 19.19 5.53 -2.67
C GLU A 283 20.61 6.09 -2.84
N GLN A 284 20.85 7.31 -2.36
CA GLN A 284 22.21 7.89 -2.38
C GLN A 284 23.19 7.06 -1.54
N ALA A 285 22.78 6.66 -0.34
CA ALA A 285 23.61 5.81 0.53
C ALA A 285 23.90 4.43 -0.07
N ARG A 286 22.88 3.83 -0.75
CA ARG A 286 23.03 2.55 -1.46
C ARG A 286 24.02 2.65 -2.61
N THR A 287 23.91 3.70 -3.42
CA THR A 287 24.82 3.93 -4.56
C THR A 287 26.26 4.17 -4.10
N ALA A 288 26.46 4.89 -2.99
CA ALA A 288 27.78 5.11 -2.42
C ALA A 288 28.45 3.79 -1.96
N LYS A 289 27.70 2.95 -1.23
CA LYS A 289 28.19 1.62 -0.78
C LYS A 289 28.52 0.68 -1.93
N SER A 290 27.70 0.66 -3.01
CA SER A 290 28.02 -0.15 -4.20
C SER A 290 29.34 0.25 -4.84
N LYS A 291 29.63 1.55 -4.95
CA LYS A 291 30.87 2.06 -5.52
C LYS A 291 32.10 1.76 -4.65
N GLU A 292 31.93 1.65 -3.32
CA GLU A 292 33.00 1.26 -2.40
C GLU A 292 33.33 -0.24 -2.48
N GLN A 293 32.32 -1.08 -2.78
CA GLN A 293 32.52 -2.54 -2.94
C GLN A 293 33.14 -2.92 -4.29
N GLU A 294 33.05 -2.05 -5.30
CA GLU A 294 33.65 -2.25 -6.63
C GLU A 294 35.12 -1.75 -6.73
N ARG A 295 35.65 -1.12 -5.68
CA ARG A 295 37.04 -0.65 -5.57
C ARG A 295 37.89 -1.59 -4.71
#